data_9bbec7eb574cc33856762d9f41acfb56
#
_entry.id   9bbec7eb574cc33856762d9f41acfb56
#
_cell.length_a   1.000
_cell.length_b   1.000
_cell.length_c   1.000
_cell.angle_alpha   90.00
_cell.angle_beta   90.00
_cell.angle_gamma   90.00
#
_symmetry.space_group_name_H-M   'P 1'
#
loop_
_entity.id
_entity.type
_entity.pdbx_description
1 polymer ?
#
loop_
_entity_poly.entity_id
_entity_poly.type
_entity_poly.pdbx_seq_one_letter_code
_entity_poly.pdbx_strand_id
1 'polypeptide(L)'
;MKAFSVICAVCLIVLASSWATGQTPRGNPKEGHAVYGQYCLRCHGETLDGNGPEAQYLILRPTNFQSQGLLAKADWELLLTISNGILFTPMHGFHGTLTDQQMLDVLSYIRSRTPFGSVD
;
A
#
# COMPACT_ATOMS: atom_id res chain seq x y z
N MET A 1 32.95 44.90 -10.70
CA MET A 1 33.30 43.55 -10.19
C MET A 1 32.51 43.10 -8.96
N LYS A 2 32.14 43.97 -8.04
CA LYS A 2 31.36 43.57 -6.85
C LYS A 2 29.90 43.18 -7.15
N ALA A 3 29.23 43.77 -8.11
CA ALA A 3 27.86 43.48 -8.51
C ALA A 3 27.69 42.10 -9.17
N PHE A 4 28.68 41.68 -9.95
CA PHE A 4 28.65 40.32 -10.61
C PHE A 4 28.77 39.20 -9.61
N SER A 5 29.52 39.41 -8.54
CA SER A 5 29.71 38.38 -7.47
C SER A 5 28.43 38.13 -6.65
N VAL A 6 27.64 39.18 -6.40
CA VAL A 6 26.38 39.11 -5.65
C VAL A 6 25.28 38.39 -6.47
N ILE A 7 25.20 38.69 -7.78
CA ILE A 7 24.22 38.03 -8.66
C ILE A 7 24.50 36.55 -8.78
N CYS A 8 25.76 36.16 -8.89
CA CYS A 8 26.14 34.74 -8.99
C CYS A 8 25.81 33.97 -7.68
N ALA A 9 26.02 34.59 -6.53
CA ALA A 9 25.70 34.00 -5.22
C ALA A 9 24.18 33.82 -5.05
N VAL A 10 23.37 34.78 -5.46
CA VAL A 10 21.90 34.70 -5.40
C VAL A 10 21.35 33.61 -6.33
N CYS A 11 21.89 33.48 -7.54
CA CYS A 11 21.51 32.40 -8.48
C CYS A 11 21.83 31.00 -7.92
N LEU A 12 22.96 30.81 -7.24
CA LEU A 12 23.33 29.54 -6.66
C LEU A 12 22.40 29.14 -5.49
N ILE A 13 21.94 30.11 -4.69
CA ILE A 13 21.00 29.87 -3.58
C ILE A 13 19.61 29.47 -4.12
N VAL A 14 19.13 30.08 -5.19
CA VAL A 14 17.83 29.77 -5.80
C VAL A 14 17.83 28.38 -6.44
N LEU A 15 18.94 27.92 -7.01
CA LEU A 15 19.06 26.59 -7.61
C LEU A 15 19.13 25.46 -6.57
N ALA A 16 19.59 25.75 -5.34
CA ALA A 16 19.66 24.77 -4.28
C ALA A 16 18.30 24.43 -3.64
N SER A 17 17.27 25.27 -3.83
CA SER A 17 15.95 25.12 -3.22
C SER A 17 15.01 24.17 -3.98
N SER A 18 15.39 23.65 -5.15
CA SER A 18 14.50 22.88 -6.02
C SER A 18 14.58 21.36 -5.86
N TRP A 19 15.24 20.87 -4.83
CA TRP A 19 15.25 19.45 -4.52
C TRP A 19 14.06 19.11 -3.58
N ALA A 20 12.86 19.45 -4.03
CA ALA A 20 11.67 18.82 -3.47
C ALA A 20 11.76 17.33 -3.84
N THR A 21 12.29 16.54 -2.92
CA THR A 21 12.22 15.08 -3.01
C THR A 21 10.74 14.73 -3.05
N GLY A 22 10.24 14.42 -4.23
CA GLY A 22 8.94 13.79 -4.39
C GLY A 22 9.00 12.44 -3.68
N GLN A 23 8.64 12.44 -2.41
CA GLN A 23 8.51 11.19 -1.68
C GLN A 23 7.31 10.48 -2.27
N THR A 24 7.54 9.32 -2.87
CA THR A 24 6.45 8.41 -3.20
C THR A 24 5.67 8.12 -1.92
N PRO A 25 4.34 8.25 -1.93
CA PRO A 25 3.53 7.96 -0.76
C PRO A 25 3.86 6.55 -0.27
N ARG A 26 4.38 6.45 0.95
CA ARG A 26 4.62 5.16 1.60
C ARG A 26 3.43 4.86 2.49
N GLY A 27 2.99 3.60 2.47
CA GLY A 27 1.97 3.14 3.40
C GLY A 27 2.53 3.03 4.82
N ASN A 28 1.67 3.29 5.80
CA ASN A 28 1.95 3.11 7.22
C ASN A 28 1.34 1.79 7.69
N PRO A 29 2.12 0.75 8.03
CA PRO A 29 1.57 -0.55 8.43
C PRO A 29 0.76 -0.50 9.73
N LYS A 30 1.00 0.46 10.61
CA LYS A 30 0.21 0.65 11.84
C LYS A 30 -1.20 1.13 11.52
N GLU A 31 -1.34 2.12 10.66
CA GLU A 31 -2.65 2.58 10.18
C GLU A 31 -3.32 1.50 9.31
N GLY A 32 -2.53 0.80 8.50
CA GLY A 32 -2.99 -0.33 7.69
C GLY A 32 -3.57 -1.48 8.50
N HIS A 33 -3.05 -1.73 9.70
CA HIS A 33 -3.63 -2.72 10.62
C HIS A 33 -5.07 -2.36 11.00
N ALA A 34 -5.36 -1.10 11.29
CA ALA A 34 -6.70 -0.65 11.61
C ALA A 34 -7.66 -0.82 10.40
N VAL A 35 -7.20 -0.44 9.20
CA VAL A 35 -7.96 -0.64 7.95
C VAL A 35 -8.20 -2.12 7.69
N TYR A 36 -7.18 -2.96 7.85
CA TYR A 36 -7.30 -4.41 7.68
C TYR A 36 -8.33 -5.02 8.63
N GLY A 37 -8.27 -4.67 9.90
CA GLY A 37 -9.21 -5.14 10.92
C GLY A 37 -10.66 -4.81 10.59
N GLN A 38 -10.89 -3.64 10.02
CA GLN A 38 -12.24 -3.17 9.71
C GLN A 38 -12.81 -3.78 8.42
N TYR A 39 -11.97 -3.94 7.38
CA TYR A 39 -12.45 -4.23 6.03
C TYR A 39 -12.02 -5.58 5.45
N CYS A 40 -10.95 -6.18 5.96
CA CYS A 40 -10.32 -7.34 5.33
C CYS A 40 -10.36 -8.61 6.19
N LEU A 41 -10.23 -8.45 7.53
CA LEU A 41 -10.07 -9.53 8.50
C LEU A 41 -11.17 -10.58 8.42
N ARG A 42 -12.42 -10.17 8.22
CA ARG A 42 -13.58 -11.09 8.21
C ARG A 42 -13.43 -12.21 7.19
N CYS A 43 -12.81 -11.92 6.06
CA CYS A 43 -12.55 -12.90 5.00
C CYS A 43 -11.12 -13.42 5.01
N HIS A 44 -10.13 -12.54 5.15
CA HIS A 44 -8.72 -12.89 5.01
C HIS A 44 -8.07 -13.45 6.28
N GLY A 45 -8.71 -13.29 7.44
CA GLY A 45 -8.26 -13.85 8.73
C GLY A 45 -7.19 -12.99 9.42
N GLU A 46 -7.05 -13.21 10.73
CA GLU A 46 -6.08 -12.48 11.56
C GLU A 46 -4.62 -12.84 11.20
N THR A 47 -4.41 -14.10 10.80
CA THR A 47 -3.11 -14.62 10.34
C THR A 47 -2.84 -14.37 8.85
N LEU A 48 -3.72 -13.68 8.16
CA LEU A 48 -3.60 -13.38 6.73
C LEU A 48 -3.54 -14.62 5.82
N ASP A 49 -4.07 -15.74 6.28
CA ASP A 49 -4.03 -17.04 5.60
C ASP A 49 -5.28 -17.36 4.76
N GLY A 50 -6.25 -16.43 4.71
CA GLY A 50 -7.51 -16.61 4.00
C GLY A 50 -8.58 -17.37 4.77
N ASN A 51 -8.37 -17.62 6.07
CA ASN A 51 -9.29 -18.36 6.95
C ASN A 51 -10.02 -17.44 7.94
N GLY A 52 -10.50 -16.29 7.46
CA GLY A 52 -11.34 -15.44 8.29
C GLY A 52 -12.68 -16.09 8.65
N PRO A 53 -13.39 -15.57 9.65
CA PRO A 53 -14.64 -16.18 10.12
C PRO A 53 -15.71 -16.30 9.03
N GLU A 54 -15.70 -15.47 8.01
CA GLU A 54 -16.63 -15.55 6.89
C GLU A 54 -16.13 -16.40 5.72
N ALA A 55 -14.86 -16.77 5.68
CA ALA A 55 -14.28 -17.52 4.56
C ALA A 55 -14.97 -18.87 4.33
N GLN A 56 -15.48 -19.51 5.38
CA GLN A 56 -16.18 -20.78 5.29
C GLN A 56 -17.49 -20.73 4.51
N TYR A 57 -18.10 -19.54 4.39
CA TYR A 57 -19.36 -19.34 3.69
C TYR A 57 -19.16 -18.90 2.23
N LEU A 58 -17.93 -18.67 1.81
CA LEU A 58 -17.60 -18.19 0.48
C LEU A 58 -17.36 -19.37 -0.47
N ILE A 59 -17.93 -19.31 -1.67
CA ILE A 59 -17.69 -20.32 -2.71
C ILE A 59 -16.23 -20.31 -3.15
N LEU A 60 -15.64 -19.11 -3.27
CA LEU A 60 -14.23 -18.94 -3.57
C LEU A 60 -13.51 -18.50 -2.29
N ARG A 61 -12.49 -19.27 -1.92
CA ARG A 61 -11.71 -18.94 -0.74
C ARG A 61 -10.92 -17.66 -0.93
N PRO A 62 -10.84 -16.81 0.11
CA PRO A 62 -9.97 -15.65 0.10
C PRO A 62 -8.52 -16.05 -0.10
N THR A 63 -7.76 -15.16 -0.74
CA THR A 63 -6.33 -15.37 -0.95
C THR A 63 -5.60 -15.53 0.38
N ASN A 64 -4.75 -16.55 0.43
CA ASN A 64 -3.76 -16.71 1.49
C ASN A 64 -2.57 -15.78 1.19
N PHE A 65 -2.40 -14.73 2.01
CA PHE A 65 -1.31 -13.76 1.85
C PHE A 65 0.06 -14.32 2.25
N GLN A 66 0.11 -15.49 2.89
CA GLN A 66 1.35 -16.19 3.19
C GLN A 66 1.84 -17.06 2.01
N SER A 67 1.07 -17.14 0.92
CA SER A 67 1.42 -17.96 -0.24
C SER A 67 2.49 -17.32 -1.12
N GLN A 68 3.36 -18.14 -1.71
CA GLN A 68 4.37 -17.67 -2.66
C GLN A 68 3.76 -16.98 -3.88
N GLY A 69 2.58 -17.40 -4.32
CA GLY A 69 1.88 -16.77 -5.45
C GLY A 69 1.52 -15.32 -5.19
N LEU A 70 1.19 -14.95 -3.95
CA LEU A 70 0.97 -13.56 -3.59
C LEU A 70 2.29 -12.79 -3.48
N LEU A 71 3.32 -13.42 -2.91
CA LEU A 71 4.63 -12.78 -2.72
C LEU A 71 5.28 -12.36 -4.04
N ALA A 72 4.99 -13.12 -5.12
CA ALA A 72 5.46 -12.80 -6.46
C ALA A 72 4.72 -11.63 -7.13
N LYS A 73 3.55 -11.20 -6.60
CA LYS A 73 2.80 -10.08 -7.15
C LYS A 73 3.44 -8.75 -6.77
N ALA A 74 3.50 -7.84 -7.73
CA ALA A 74 3.95 -6.48 -7.50
C ALA A 74 2.91 -5.69 -6.68
N ASP A 75 3.35 -4.66 -5.95
CA ASP A 75 2.48 -3.83 -5.11
C ASP A 75 1.37 -3.15 -5.89
N TRP A 76 1.65 -2.69 -7.11
CA TRP A 76 0.65 -2.06 -7.95
C TRP A 76 -0.47 -3.02 -8.36
N GLU A 77 -0.18 -4.32 -8.55
CA GLU A 77 -1.19 -5.34 -8.85
C GLU A 77 -2.12 -5.56 -7.65
N LEU A 78 -1.54 -5.58 -6.45
CA LEU A 78 -2.32 -5.71 -5.21
C LEU A 78 -3.16 -4.46 -4.95
N LEU A 79 -2.62 -3.27 -5.19
CA LEU A 79 -3.37 -2.01 -5.08
C LEU A 79 -4.55 -1.97 -6.06
N LEU A 80 -4.36 -2.40 -7.31
CA LEU A 80 -5.45 -2.52 -8.27
C LEU A 80 -6.52 -3.50 -7.80
N THR A 81 -6.12 -4.63 -7.21
CA THR A 81 -7.05 -5.61 -6.67
C THR A 81 -7.83 -5.05 -5.48
N ILE A 82 -7.19 -4.32 -4.58
CA ILE A 82 -7.86 -3.66 -3.46
C ILE A 82 -8.81 -2.57 -3.97
N SER A 83 -8.37 -1.76 -4.91
CA SER A 83 -9.15 -0.65 -5.45
C SER A 83 -10.37 -1.13 -6.24
N ASN A 84 -10.20 -2.10 -7.14
CA ASN A 84 -11.22 -2.48 -8.12
C ASN A 84 -11.96 -3.78 -7.76
N GLY A 85 -11.40 -4.57 -6.83
CA GLY A 85 -11.91 -5.91 -6.55
C GLY A 85 -11.57 -6.92 -7.64
N ILE A 86 -12.19 -8.08 -7.55
CA ILE A 86 -12.08 -9.16 -8.53
C ILE A 86 -13.47 -9.49 -9.03
N LEU A 87 -13.71 -9.33 -10.33
CA LEU A 87 -15.01 -9.57 -10.96
C LEU A 87 -15.53 -10.98 -10.65
N PHE A 88 -16.83 -11.06 -10.37
CA PHE A 88 -17.55 -12.31 -10.07
C PHE A 88 -17.05 -13.03 -8.79
N THR A 89 -16.37 -12.32 -7.89
CA THR A 89 -15.96 -12.85 -6.60
C THR A 89 -16.47 -11.98 -5.45
N PRO A 90 -16.48 -12.50 -4.20
CA PRO A 90 -16.81 -11.70 -3.03
C PRO A 90 -15.79 -10.59 -2.72
N MET A 91 -14.59 -10.63 -3.33
CA MET A 91 -13.59 -9.55 -3.20
C MET A 91 -14.05 -8.33 -3.99
N HIS A 92 -14.84 -7.48 -3.36
CA HIS A 92 -15.28 -6.21 -3.93
C HIS A 92 -14.19 -5.15 -3.89
N GLY A 93 -14.30 -4.14 -4.73
CA GLY A 93 -13.38 -3.02 -4.75
C GLY A 93 -13.67 -2.01 -3.65
N PHE A 94 -12.63 -1.34 -3.19
CA PHE A 94 -12.71 -0.33 -2.14
C PHE A 94 -12.55 1.10 -2.64
N HIS A 95 -12.48 1.28 -3.96
CA HIS A 95 -12.49 2.62 -4.56
C HIS A 95 -13.75 3.39 -4.12
N GLY A 96 -13.55 4.59 -3.55
CA GLY A 96 -14.65 5.39 -2.99
C GLY A 96 -15.04 5.04 -1.53
N THR A 97 -14.58 3.91 -1.01
CA THR A 97 -14.73 3.55 0.42
C THR A 97 -13.47 3.85 1.21
N LEU A 98 -12.30 3.51 0.66
CA LEU A 98 -11.00 3.81 1.19
C LEU A 98 -10.34 4.93 0.37
N THR A 99 -9.59 5.78 1.03
CA THR A 99 -8.69 6.72 0.36
C THR A 99 -7.48 5.98 -0.23
N ASP A 100 -6.80 6.60 -1.19
CA ASP A 100 -5.57 6.04 -1.77
C ASP A 100 -4.52 5.78 -0.69
N GLN A 101 -4.40 6.67 0.30
CA GLN A 101 -3.48 6.48 1.41
C GLN A 101 -3.87 5.28 2.28
N GLN A 102 -5.14 5.07 2.57
CA GLN A 102 -5.61 3.91 3.32
C GLN A 102 -5.35 2.59 2.57
N MET A 103 -5.47 2.61 1.24
CA MET A 103 -5.11 1.45 0.41
C MET A 103 -3.61 1.16 0.44
N LEU A 104 -2.76 2.19 0.42
CA LEU A 104 -1.31 2.05 0.61
C LEU A 104 -0.97 1.54 2.02
N ASP A 105 -1.65 2.04 3.03
CA ASP A 105 -1.43 1.66 4.43
C ASP A 105 -1.76 0.18 4.65
N VAL A 106 -2.91 -0.28 4.15
CA VAL A 106 -3.30 -1.70 4.29
C VAL A 106 -2.39 -2.62 3.49
N LEU A 107 -1.94 -2.22 2.30
CA LEU A 107 -0.93 -2.98 1.55
C LEU A 107 0.37 -3.09 2.34
N SER A 108 0.84 -1.98 2.91
CA SER A 108 2.04 -1.95 3.75
C SER A 108 1.91 -2.88 4.97
N TYR A 109 0.74 -2.91 5.60
CA TYR A 109 0.47 -3.86 6.68
C TYR A 109 0.54 -5.31 6.20
N ILE A 110 -0.12 -5.66 5.09
CA ILE A 110 -0.08 -7.01 4.51
C ILE A 110 1.37 -7.42 4.24
N ARG A 111 2.15 -6.57 3.59
CA ARG A 111 3.56 -6.83 3.30
C ARG A 111 4.40 -7.02 4.55
N SER A 112 4.17 -6.22 5.59
CA SER A 112 4.89 -6.34 6.87
C SER A 112 4.62 -7.67 7.60
N ARG A 113 3.54 -8.35 7.28
CA ARG A 113 3.11 -9.62 7.90
C ARG A 113 3.42 -10.84 7.06
N THR A 114 3.94 -10.66 5.86
CA THR A 114 4.32 -11.77 4.97
C THR A 114 5.81 -12.10 5.13
N PRO A 115 6.23 -13.38 4.95
CA PRO A 115 7.61 -13.82 5.28
C PRO A 115 8.73 -13.14 4.48
N PHE A 116 8.41 -12.43 3.40
CA PHE A 116 9.37 -11.71 2.54
C PHE A 116 9.11 -10.20 2.53
N GLY A 117 8.47 -9.69 3.57
CA GLY A 117 7.94 -8.33 3.67
C GLY A 117 8.95 -7.23 3.97
N SER A 118 10.23 -7.43 3.76
CA SER A 118 11.22 -6.36 3.82
C SER A 118 12.33 -6.59 2.81
N VAL A 119 12.13 -6.10 1.61
CA VAL A 119 13.27 -5.63 0.80
C VAL A 119 13.43 -4.16 1.15
N ASP A 120 14.36 -3.89 2.07
CA ASP A 120 14.85 -2.55 2.39
C ASP A 120 15.44 -1.88 1.14
#